data_04bae6cb3c54e5de074f214f99c64777
#
_entry.id   04bae6cb3c54e5de074f214f99c64777
#
_cell.length_a   1.000
_cell.length_b   1.000
_cell.length_c   1.000
_cell.angle_alpha   90.00
_cell.angle_beta   90.00
_cell.angle_gamma   90.00
#
_symmetry.space_group_name_H-M   'P 1'
#
loop_
_entity.id
_entity.type
_entity.pdbx_description
1 polymer ?
#
loop_
_entity_poly.entity_id
_entity_poly.type
_entity_poly.pdbx_seq_one_letter_code
_entity_poly.pdbx_strand_id
1 'polypeptide(L)'
;MTCSGQPPPLPPCTVPEFTRGSAVTRSKPAILGADGRVLGSRAERTRARLLQATSKLLSEQGLLDLKIVDITRQVGSSPATFYQYFVDVDAALLALAEEATHDETPLVSHLDSGWDGADGLTRAGEFVDAYTRFWDDHNAVLRVRNLKAEEGNAGFRESRSRANLLVIASMSTMVKHAQADGRLPKSINPFVTATSMIAIIERLLPYRNEIARRGATNAAMRDTIAVLLHRSLTGL
;
A
#
# COMPACT_ATOMS: atom_id res chain seq x y z
N MET A 1 17.82 -12.11 -37.49
CA MET A 1 18.40 -11.18 -36.48
C MET A 1 17.39 -11.09 -35.35
N THR A 2 17.57 -11.89 -34.33
CA THR A 2 16.68 -11.99 -33.15
C THR A 2 17.28 -11.18 -32.01
N CYS A 3 16.71 -10.01 -31.72
CA CYS A 3 17.05 -9.25 -30.53
C CYS A 3 16.32 -9.81 -29.31
N SER A 4 16.95 -10.73 -28.59
CA SER A 4 16.54 -11.15 -27.25
C SER A 4 17.15 -10.20 -26.22
N GLY A 5 16.49 -9.08 -25.99
CA GLY A 5 16.84 -8.16 -24.89
C GLY A 5 16.13 -8.55 -23.60
N GLN A 6 16.71 -9.42 -22.81
CA GLN A 6 16.26 -9.66 -21.45
C GLN A 6 16.60 -8.41 -20.60
N PRO A 7 15.65 -7.84 -19.85
CA PRO A 7 15.96 -6.72 -18.96
C PRO A 7 16.98 -7.15 -17.90
N PRO A 8 17.85 -6.24 -17.44
CA PRO A 8 18.84 -6.55 -16.42
C PRO A 8 18.18 -7.04 -15.13
N PRO A 9 18.77 -8.00 -14.41
CA PRO A 9 18.25 -8.49 -13.15
C PRO A 9 18.18 -7.34 -12.14
N LEU A 10 17.04 -7.24 -11.45
CA LEU A 10 16.89 -6.32 -10.32
C LEU A 10 17.94 -6.65 -9.24
N PRO A 11 18.54 -5.65 -8.59
CA PRO A 11 19.45 -5.89 -7.48
C PRO A 11 18.75 -6.73 -6.41
N PRO A 12 19.47 -7.63 -5.71
CA PRO A 12 18.88 -8.45 -4.66
C PRO A 12 18.22 -7.55 -3.62
N CYS A 13 16.94 -7.77 -3.39
CA CYS A 13 16.18 -7.09 -2.35
C CYS A 13 16.72 -7.59 -1.00
N THR A 14 17.71 -6.89 -0.44
CA THR A 14 18.14 -7.11 0.94
C THR A 14 17.03 -6.59 1.83
N VAL A 15 16.20 -7.49 2.33
CA VAL A 15 15.26 -7.19 3.42
C VAL A 15 16.13 -6.80 4.62
N PRO A 16 16.00 -5.57 5.17
CA PRO A 16 16.78 -5.20 6.35
C PRO A 16 16.37 -6.12 7.51
N GLU A 17 17.35 -6.78 8.12
CA GLU A 17 17.15 -7.50 9.38
C GLU A 17 16.70 -6.49 10.44
N PHE A 18 15.44 -6.57 10.82
CA PHE A 18 14.89 -5.74 11.88
C PHE A 18 15.34 -6.32 13.24
N THR A 19 16.49 -5.84 13.76
CA THR A 19 16.85 -6.03 15.17
C THR A 19 15.87 -5.21 16.02
N ARG A 20 15.14 -5.91 16.91
CA ARG A 20 14.36 -5.30 17.99
C ARG A 20 15.29 -4.47 18.88
N GLY A 21 15.12 -3.18 18.89
CA GLY A 21 15.77 -2.32 19.89
C GLY A 21 16.21 -0.98 19.33
N SER A 22 15.37 0.01 19.47
CA SER A 22 15.59 1.42 19.81
C SER A 22 14.45 2.25 19.25
N ALA A 23 13.69 2.90 20.10
CA ALA A 23 12.78 3.98 19.72
C ALA A 23 13.62 5.12 19.10
N VAL A 24 13.86 5.03 17.80
CA VAL A 24 14.40 6.15 17.03
C VAL A 24 13.23 7.12 16.87
N THR A 25 13.32 8.24 17.56
CA THR A 25 12.48 9.42 17.28
C THR A 25 12.77 9.84 15.85
N ARG A 26 12.01 9.29 14.88
CA ARG A 26 12.11 9.71 13.48
C ARG A 26 11.57 11.13 13.40
N SER A 27 12.45 12.10 13.28
CA SER A 27 12.07 13.43 12.83
C SER A 27 11.32 13.28 11.51
N LYS A 28 10.13 13.89 11.41
CA LYS A 28 9.34 13.89 10.17
C LYS A 28 10.25 14.36 9.03
N PRO A 29 10.38 13.59 7.92
CA PRO A 29 11.24 13.99 6.83
C PRO A 29 10.81 15.38 6.31
N ALA A 30 11.78 16.22 5.99
CA ALA A 30 11.51 17.55 5.47
C ALA A 30 10.74 17.44 4.15
N ILE A 31 9.60 18.12 4.05
CA ILE A 31 8.79 18.15 2.84
C ILE A 31 9.39 19.18 1.89
N LEU A 32 9.64 18.78 0.64
CA LEU A 32 10.21 19.64 -0.38
C LEU A 32 9.13 20.20 -1.31
N GLY A 33 9.32 21.43 -1.78
CA GLY A 33 8.58 22.02 -2.88
C GLY A 33 9.05 21.49 -4.23
N ALA A 34 8.39 21.90 -5.33
CA ALA A 34 8.79 21.51 -6.69
C ALA A 34 10.21 21.99 -7.06
N ASP A 35 10.71 23.04 -6.42
CA ASP A 35 12.06 23.59 -6.57
C ASP A 35 13.11 22.91 -5.68
N GLY A 36 12.75 21.88 -4.94
CA GLY A 36 13.64 21.14 -4.03
C GLY A 36 13.91 21.84 -2.68
N ARG A 37 13.28 22.98 -2.41
CA ARG A 37 13.46 23.67 -1.12
C ARG A 37 12.57 23.09 -0.03
N VAL A 38 13.07 23.09 1.21
CA VAL A 38 12.30 22.69 2.39
C VAL A 38 11.13 23.64 2.60
N LEU A 39 9.93 23.11 2.71
CA LEU A 39 8.73 23.89 2.93
C LEU A 39 8.60 24.29 4.41
N GLY A 40 8.24 25.54 4.66
CA GLY A 40 7.83 25.97 5.98
C GLY A 40 6.37 25.59 6.28
N SER A 41 5.96 25.68 7.53
CA SER A 41 4.67 25.19 8.05
C SER A 41 3.42 25.72 7.30
N ARG A 42 3.46 26.92 6.77
CA ARG A 42 2.36 27.49 5.96
C ARG A 42 2.31 26.82 4.58
N ALA A 43 3.47 26.58 3.96
CA ALA A 43 3.59 25.92 2.67
C ALA A 43 3.20 24.45 2.77
N GLU A 44 3.59 23.75 3.84
CA GLU A 44 3.16 22.38 4.12
C GLU A 44 1.63 22.26 4.21
N ARG A 45 0.97 23.19 4.89
CA ARG A 45 -0.51 23.22 4.97
C ARG A 45 -1.14 23.45 3.60
N THR A 46 -0.58 24.30 2.76
CA THR A 46 -1.09 24.52 1.41
C THR A 46 -0.92 23.26 0.54
N ARG A 47 0.26 22.63 0.62
CA ARG A 47 0.54 21.35 -0.06
C ARG A 47 -0.46 20.27 0.38
N ALA A 48 -0.68 20.11 1.67
CA ALA A 48 -1.64 19.13 2.21
C ALA A 48 -3.08 19.38 1.70
N ARG A 49 -3.53 20.66 1.64
CA ARG A 49 -4.83 21.02 1.07
C ARG A 49 -4.94 20.67 -0.42
N LEU A 50 -3.89 20.88 -1.19
CA LEU A 50 -3.83 20.50 -2.61
C LEU A 50 -3.91 18.98 -2.76
N LEU A 51 -3.18 18.21 -1.95
CA LEU A 51 -3.26 16.74 -1.95
C LEU A 51 -4.64 16.24 -1.55
N GLN A 52 -5.25 16.80 -0.52
CA GLN A 52 -6.61 16.44 -0.10
C GLN A 52 -7.63 16.72 -1.22
N ALA A 53 -7.53 17.87 -1.89
CA ALA A 53 -8.39 18.19 -3.02
C ALA A 53 -8.17 17.24 -4.20
N THR A 54 -6.91 16.89 -4.49
CA THR A 54 -6.55 15.92 -5.53
C THR A 54 -7.15 14.55 -5.23
N SER A 55 -7.01 14.04 -4.01
CA SER A 55 -7.57 12.75 -3.58
C SER A 55 -9.10 12.75 -3.68
N LYS A 56 -9.75 13.82 -3.22
CA LYS A 56 -11.21 13.96 -3.29
C LYS A 56 -11.71 13.94 -4.72
N LEU A 57 -11.16 14.79 -5.59
CA LEU A 57 -11.55 14.87 -7.00
C LEU A 57 -11.26 13.57 -7.75
N LEU A 58 -10.13 12.92 -7.45
CA LEU A 58 -9.80 11.61 -8.01
C LEU A 58 -10.87 10.57 -7.68
N SER A 59 -11.38 10.57 -6.45
CA SER A 59 -12.42 9.64 -6.00
C SER A 59 -13.79 9.93 -6.62
N GLU A 60 -14.11 11.21 -6.86
CA GLU A 60 -15.40 11.65 -7.37
C GLU A 60 -15.53 11.53 -8.90
N GLN A 61 -14.50 11.87 -9.64
CA GLN A 61 -14.56 11.97 -11.12
C GLN A 61 -13.55 11.09 -11.86
N GLY A 62 -12.62 10.45 -11.14
CA GLY A 62 -11.61 9.58 -11.73
C GLY A 62 -10.39 10.32 -12.30
N LEU A 63 -9.43 9.52 -12.81
CA LEU A 63 -8.13 10.03 -13.27
C LEU A 63 -8.23 10.87 -14.54
N LEU A 64 -9.08 10.46 -15.48
CA LEU A 64 -9.14 11.09 -16.83
C LEU A 64 -9.67 12.53 -16.78
N ASP A 65 -10.53 12.82 -15.82
CA ASP A 65 -11.15 14.16 -15.67
C ASP A 65 -10.45 15.03 -14.63
N LEU A 66 -9.36 14.54 -14.01
CA LEU A 66 -8.63 15.25 -12.97
C LEU A 66 -7.76 16.38 -13.57
N LYS A 67 -8.13 17.63 -13.31
CA LYS A 67 -7.45 18.83 -13.85
C LYS A 67 -6.91 19.72 -12.73
N ILE A 68 -5.74 20.33 -12.96
CA ILE A 68 -5.10 21.27 -12.01
C ILE A 68 -6.04 22.43 -11.67
N VAL A 69 -6.78 22.95 -12.66
CA VAL A 69 -7.72 24.07 -12.46
C VAL A 69 -8.80 23.70 -11.44
N ASP A 70 -9.31 22.48 -11.47
CA ASP A 70 -10.35 22.02 -10.55
C ASP A 70 -9.78 21.77 -9.14
N ILE A 71 -8.56 21.21 -9.05
CA ILE A 71 -7.84 21.04 -7.78
C ILE A 71 -7.63 22.41 -7.12
N THR A 72 -7.12 23.38 -7.86
CA THR A 72 -6.82 24.72 -7.31
C THR A 72 -8.08 25.51 -6.96
N ARG A 73 -9.16 25.35 -7.74
CA ARG A 73 -10.48 25.93 -7.41
C ARG A 73 -11.03 25.36 -6.09
N GLN A 74 -10.89 24.07 -5.87
CA GLN A 74 -11.35 23.40 -4.63
C GLN A 74 -10.71 23.99 -3.36
N VAL A 75 -9.46 24.47 -3.44
CA VAL A 75 -8.73 25.04 -2.30
C VAL A 75 -8.69 26.57 -2.29
N GLY A 76 -9.33 27.24 -3.26
CA GLY A 76 -9.33 28.69 -3.39
C GLY A 76 -7.96 29.26 -3.72
N SER A 77 -7.20 28.60 -4.62
CA SER A 77 -5.87 29.03 -5.07
C SER A 77 -5.76 29.10 -6.59
N SER A 78 -4.60 29.47 -7.11
CA SER A 78 -4.34 29.56 -8.55
C SER A 78 -3.54 28.34 -9.05
N PRO A 79 -3.60 28.02 -10.36
CA PRO A 79 -2.71 27.03 -10.97
C PRO A 79 -1.22 27.32 -10.72
N ALA A 80 -0.80 28.59 -10.67
CA ALA A 80 0.56 28.97 -10.33
C ALA A 80 0.95 28.51 -8.92
N THR A 81 0.01 28.52 -7.97
CA THR A 81 0.23 27.98 -6.61
C THR A 81 0.45 26.47 -6.64
N PHE A 82 -0.28 25.73 -7.48
CA PHE A 82 -0.08 24.27 -7.63
C PHE A 82 1.34 23.96 -8.10
N TYR A 83 1.83 24.66 -9.12
CA TYR A 83 3.16 24.44 -9.69
C TYR A 83 4.32 24.79 -8.75
N GLN A 84 4.08 25.50 -7.64
CA GLN A 84 5.08 25.68 -6.59
C GLN A 84 5.33 24.39 -5.78
N TYR A 85 4.37 23.45 -5.77
CA TYR A 85 4.42 22.21 -4.98
C TYR A 85 4.59 20.96 -5.84
N PHE A 86 4.02 20.94 -7.03
CA PHE A 86 3.99 19.78 -7.91
C PHE A 86 4.22 20.22 -9.37
N VAL A 87 5.11 19.51 -10.05
CA VAL A 87 5.41 19.81 -11.47
C VAL A 87 4.22 19.50 -12.38
N ASP A 88 3.39 18.52 -12.01
CA ASP A 88 2.19 18.10 -12.72
C ASP A 88 1.23 17.31 -11.79
N VAL A 89 0.14 16.81 -12.33
CA VAL A 89 -0.84 15.98 -11.61
C VAL A 89 -0.22 14.66 -11.17
N ASP A 90 0.63 14.05 -11.99
CA ASP A 90 1.28 12.77 -11.65
C ASP A 90 2.19 12.90 -10.43
N ALA A 91 2.89 14.03 -10.27
CA ALA A 91 3.69 14.31 -9.07
C ALA A 91 2.81 14.43 -7.80
N ALA A 92 1.63 15.03 -7.89
CA ALA A 92 0.69 15.08 -6.77
C ALA A 92 0.11 13.69 -6.44
N LEU A 93 -0.21 12.89 -7.46
CA LEU A 93 -0.70 11.51 -7.30
C LEU A 93 0.38 10.59 -6.72
N LEU A 94 1.64 10.75 -7.14
CA LEU A 94 2.75 10.02 -6.56
C LEU A 94 2.95 10.37 -5.08
N ALA A 95 2.85 11.65 -4.73
CA ALA A 95 2.92 12.08 -3.34
C ALA A 95 1.80 11.46 -2.48
N LEU A 96 0.57 11.37 -3.00
CA LEU A 96 -0.53 10.67 -2.34
C LEU A 96 -0.26 9.16 -2.18
N ALA A 97 0.33 8.52 -3.19
CA ALA A 97 0.70 7.10 -3.11
C ALA A 97 1.79 6.85 -2.05
N GLU A 98 2.72 7.79 -1.88
CA GLU A 98 3.72 7.74 -0.80
C GLU A 98 3.07 7.93 0.59
N GLU A 99 2.11 8.86 0.73
CA GLU A 99 1.35 9.04 1.97
C GLU A 99 0.58 7.74 2.32
N ALA A 100 -0.11 7.13 1.36
CA ALA A 100 -0.79 5.86 1.56
C ALA A 100 0.17 4.74 2.03
N THR A 101 1.41 4.68 1.50
CA THR A 101 2.41 3.70 1.96
C THR A 101 2.80 3.91 3.43
N HIS A 102 2.80 5.14 3.93
CA HIS A 102 3.00 5.40 5.36
C HIS A 102 1.82 4.95 6.21
N ASP A 103 0.60 5.09 5.70
CA ASP A 103 -0.64 4.70 6.38
C ASP A 103 -0.85 3.17 6.44
N GLU A 104 -0.04 2.38 5.73
CA GLU A 104 0.04 0.92 5.89
C GLU A 104 0.72 0.48 7.19
N THR A 105 1.56 1.34 7.79
CA THR A 105 2.37 0.97 8.97
C THR A 105 1.55 0.43 10.15
N PRO A 106 0.36 0.97 10.49
CA PRO A 106 -0.49 0.44 11.55
C PRO A 106 -0.95 -1.00 11.32
N LEU A 107 -1.00 -1.48 10.06
CA LEU A 107 -1.42 -2.86 9.75
C LEU A 107 -0.46 -3.89 10.36
N VAL A 108 0.82 -3.55 10.51
CA VAL A 108 1.83 -4.44 11.09
C VAL A 108 1.49 -4.83 12.51
N SER A 109 0.88 -3.93 13.30
CA SER A 109 0.51 -4.22 14.69
C SER A 109 -0.45 -5.40 14.84
N HIS A 110 -1.28 -5.69 13.83
CA HIS A 110 -2.16 -6.86 13.81
C HIS A 110 -1.40 -8.18 13.57
N LEU A 111 -0.11 -8.12 13.21
CA LEU A 111 0.75 -9.27 12.93
C LEU A 111 1.78 -9.51 14.05
N ASP A 112 2.06 -8.52 14.91
CA ASP A 112 3.16 -8.54 15.88
C ASP A 112 3.07 -9.67 16.91
N SER A 113 1.86 -10.06 17.33
CA SER A 113 1.63 -11.12 18.30
C SER A 113 1.52 -12.51 17.69
N GLY A 114 1.68 -12.62 16.36
CA GLY A 114 1.45 -13.88 15.66
C GLY A 114 -0.02 -14.34 15.70
N TRP A 115 -0.31 -15.46 15.03
CA TRP A 115 -1.65 -16.05 14.96
C TRP A 115 -1.69 -17.52 15.36
N ASP A 116 -0.70 -17.98 16.12
CA ASP A 116 -0.55 -19.40 16.49
C ASP A 116 -1.46 -19.83 17.66
N GLY A 117 -2.02 -18.87 18.39
CA GLY A 117 -2.89 -19.12 19.54
C GLY A 117 -4.35 -19.45 19.17
N ALA A 118 -5.16 -19.77 20.18
CA ALA A 118 -6.58 -20.10 20.02
C ALA A 118 -7.41 -18.97 19.37
N ASP A 119 -6.97 -17.73 19.47
CA ASP A 119 -7.56 -16.53 18.88
C ASP A 119 -6.93 -16.14 17.51
N GLY A 120 -6.04 -16.98 16.97
CA GLY A 120 -5.29 -16.70 15.74
C GLY A 120 -6.19 -16.38 14.54
N LEU A 121 -7.27 -17.14 14.36
CA LEU A 121 -8.24 -16.89 13.28
C LEU A 121 -9.00 -15.57 13.51
N THR A 122 -9.32 -15.22 14.75
CA THR A 122 -9.95 -13.93 15.07
C THR A 122 -9.04 -12.78 14.70
N ARG A 123 -7.75 -12.85 15.06
CA ARG A 123 -6.73 -11.83 14.70
C ARG A 123 -6.53 -11.72 13.19
N ALA A 124 -6.55 -12.84 12.47
CA ALA A 124 -6.53 -12.83 11.01
C ALA A 124 -7.72 -12.04 10.44
N GLY A 125 -8.91 -12.22 11.02
CA GLY A 125 -10.09 -11.45 10.67
C GLY A 125 -9.96 -9.96 10.98
N GLU A 126 -9.41 -9.59 12.13
CA GLU A 126 -9.15 -8.18 12.51
C GLU A 126 -8.16 -7.51 11.55
N PHE A 127 -7.13 -8.26 11.11
CA PHE A 127 -6.22 -7.79 10.07
C PHE A 127 -6.96 -7.53 8.74
N VAL A 128 -7.83 -8.44 8.30
CA VAL A 128 -8.62 -8.26 7.06
C VAL A 128 -9.51 -7.04 7.19
N ASP A 129 -10.14 -6.80 8.34
CA ASP A 129 -10.97 -5.63 8.59
C ASP A 129 -10.14 -4.33 8.56
N ALA A 130 -8.94 -4.34 9.15
CA ALA A 130 -8.03 -3.20 9.13
C ALA A 130 -7.53 -2.91 7.70
N TYR A 131 -7.15 -3.93 6.95
CA TYR A 131 -6.73 -3.79 5.56
C TYR A 131 -7.88 -3.30 4.66
N THR A 132 -9.10 -3.75 4.92
CA THR A 132 -10.28 -3.28 4.18
C THR A 132 -10.53 -1.79 4.40
N ARG A 133 -10.41 -1.30 5.65
CA ARG A 133 -10.51 0.15 5.95
C ARG A 133 -9.41 0.93 5.24
N PHE A 134 -8.16 0.48 5.35
CA PHE A 134 -7.04 1.08 4.64
C PHE A 134 -7.30 1.17 3.13
N TRP A 135 -7.79 0.08 2.52
CA TRP A 135 -8.17 0.06 1.10
C TRP A 135 -9.27 1.08 0.79
N ASP A 136 -10.31 1.16 1.61
CA ASP A 136 -11.43 2.07 1.38
C ASP A 136 -10.99 3.53 1.42
N ASP A 137 -10.09 3.87 2.32
CA ASP A 137 -9.56 5.22 2.48
C ASP A 137 -8.64 5.64 1.31
N HIS A 138 -7.96 4.68 0.67
CA HIS A 138 -6.91 4.97 -0.32
C HIS A 138 -7.17 4.39 -1.73
N ASN A 139 -8.29 3.68 -1.97
CA ASN A 139 -8.50 2.88 -3.19
C ASN A 139 -8.28 3.64 -4.50
N ALA A 140 -8.73 4.90 -4.60
CA ALA A 140 -8.59 5.69 -5.81
C ALA A 140 -7.10 5.91 -6.16
N VAL A 141 -6.29 6.25 -5.16
CA VAL A 141 -4.84 6.49 -5.31
C VAL A 141 -4.10 5.19 -5.58
N LEU A 142 -4.42 4.11 -4.85
CA LEU A 142 -3.78 2.80 -5.03
C LEU A 142 -4.02 2.23 -6.43
N ARG A 143 -5.24 2.40 -6.97
CA ARG A 143 -5.56 2.01 -8.35
C ARG A 143 -4.73 2.80 -9.37
N VAL A 144 -4.60 4.11 -9.19
CA VAL A 144 -3.75 4.95 -10.09
C VAL A 144 -2.29 4.56 -9.97
N ARG A 145 -1.77 4.35 -8.75
CA ARG A 145 -0.40 3.87 -8.53
C ARG A 145 -0.13 2.59 -9.33
N ASN A 146 -1.03 1.61 -9.21
CA ASN A 146 -0.85 0.33 -9.89
C ASN A 146 -0.92 0.48 -11.42
N LEU A 147 -1.90 1.22 -11.94
CA LEU A 147 -2.04 1.50 -13.38
C LEU A 147 -0.79 2.17 -13.95
N LYS A 148 -0.35 3.29 -13.34
CA LYS A 148 0.84 4.03 -13.79
C LYS A 148 2.12 3.20 -13.70
N ALA A 149 2.24 2.33 -12.70
CA ALA A 149 3.35 1.40 -12.58
C ALA A 149 3.36 0.37 -13.72
N GLU A 150 2.21 -0.14 -14.13
CA GLU A 150 2.05 -1.07 -15.26
C GLU A 150 2.35 -0.40 -16.59
N GLU A 151 1.95 0.87 -16.76
CA GLU A 151 2.29 1.70 -17.93
C GLU A 151 3.79 2.06 -18.00
N GLY A 152 4.59 1.69 -17.00
CA GLY A 152 6.04 1.83 -17.03
C GLY A 152 6.59 3.08 -16.32
N ASN A 153 5.76 3.88 -15.64
CA ASN A 153 6.25 5.02 -14.88
C ASN A 153 7.15 4.58 -13.73
N ALA A 154 8.42 5.03 -13.73
CA ALA A 154 9.45 4.58 -12.79
C ALA A 154 9.11 4.94 -11.32
N GLY A 155 8.61 6.17 -11.05
CA GLY A 155 8.26 6.62 -9.72
C GLY A 155 7.12 5.78 -9.11
N PHE A 156 6.08 5.52 -9.89
CA PHE A 156 4.97 4.69 -9.44
C PHE A 156 5.35 3.21 -9.29
N ARG A 157 6.26 2.68 -10.14
CA ARG A 157 6.82 1.32 -9.97
C ARG A 157 7.57 1.21 -8.66
N GLU A 158 8.40 2.19 -8.32
CA GLU A 158 9.14 2.19 -7.07
C GLU A 158 8.21 2.33 -5.86
N SER A 159 7.24 3.24 -5.90
CA SER A 159 6.21 3.38 -4.87
C SER A 159 5.46 2.05 -4.65
N ARG A 160 5.01 1.40 -5.74
CA ARG A 160 4.35 0.08 -5.65
C ARG A 160 5.27 -0.99 -5.07
N SER A 161 6.56 -1.00 -5.44
CA SER A 161 7.53 -1.98 -4.93
C SER A 161 7.81 -1.84 -3.44
N ARG A 162 7.67 -0.63 -2.89
CA ARG A 162 7.81 -0.37 -1.44
C ARG A 162 6.55 -0.64 -0.64
N ALA A 163 5.39 -0.61 -1.32
CA ALA A 163 4.11 -0.87 -0.68
C ALA A 163 4.06 -2.28 -0.08
N ASN A 164 3.39 -2.41 1.03
CA ASN A 164 3.21 -3.68 1.75
C ASN A 164 4.50 -4.36 2.26
N LEU A 165 5.71 -3.80 2.04
CA LEU A 165 6.96 -4.48 2.42
C LEU A 165 7.03 -4.85 3.90
N LEU A 166 6.56 -3.95 4.80
CA LEU A 166 6.54 -4.22 6.24
C LEU A 166 5.55 -5.33 6.58
N VAL A 167 4.36 -5.30 6.00
CA VAL A 167 3.32 -6.32 6.18
C VAL A 167 3.81 -7.67 5.65
N ILE A 168 4.38 -7.69 4.43
CA ILE A 168 4.95 -8.91 3.82
C ILE A 168 6.11 -9.46 4.67
N ALA A 169 6.98 -8.61 5.21
CA ALA A 169 8.07 -9.04 6.08
C ALA A 169 7.55 -9.71 7.36
N SER A 170 6.55 -9.12 8.02
CA SER A 170 5.92 -9.70 9.21
C SER A 170 5.24 -11.04 8.90
N MET A 171 4.45 -11.11 7.82
CA MET A 171 3.83 -12.36 7.37
C MET A 171 4.88 -13.43 7.01
N SER A 172 5.97 -13.05 6.34
CA SER A 172 7.08 -13.96 6.02
C SER A 172 7.72 -14.53 7.27
N THR A 173 7.82 -13.73 8.34
CA THR A 173 8.32 -14.19 9.64
C THR A 173 7.38 -15.21 10.26
N MET A 174 6.06 -15.03 10.17
CA MET A 174 5.08 -16.04 10.64
C MET A 174 5.25 -17.37 9.91
N VAL A 175 5.41 -17.34 8.58
CA VAL A 175 5.66 -18.56 7.77
C VAL A 175 6.97 -19.24 8.21
N LYS A 176 8.06 -18.49 8.45
CA LYS A 176 9.33 -19.04 8.94
C LYS A 176 9.16 -19.72 10.30
N HIS A 177 8.40 -19.15 11.23
CA HIS A 177 8.11 -19.76 12.52
C HIS A 177 7.32 -21.07 12.32
N ALA A 178 6.27 -21.07 11.52
CA ALA A 178 5.48 -22.27 11.23
C ALA A 178 6.31 -23.38 10.55
N GLN A 179 7.30 -23.01 9.74
CA GLN A 179 8.26 -23.97 9.15
C GLN A 179 9.25 -24.51 10.19
N ALA A 180 9.69 -23.69 11.14
CA ALA A 180 10.57 -24.13 12.23
C ALA A 180 9.86 -25.12 13.15
N ASP A 181 8.56 -24.90 13.39
CA ASP A 181 7.70 -25.78 14.20
C ASP A 181 7.19 -27.02 13.44
N GLY A 182 7.55 -27.17 12.16
CA GLY A 182 7.12 -28.30 11.33
C GLY A 182 5.66 -28.24 10.86
N ARG A 183 4.95 -27.13 11.08
CA ARG A 183 3.56 -26.93 10.66
C ARG A 183 3.41 -26.62 9.17
N LEU A 184 4.43 -26.02 8.57
CA LEU A 184 4.48 -25.73 7.13
C LEU A 184 5.71 -26.39 6.49
N PRO A 185 5.59 -26.85 5.22
CA PRO A 185 6.70 -27.49 4.53
C PRO A 185 7.79 -26.46 4.19
N LYS A 186 9.07 -26.85 4.33
CA LYS A 186 10.23 -26.00 3.98
C LYS A 186 10.35 -25.71 2.47
N SER A 187 9.59 -26.42 1.64
CA SER A 187 9.58 -26.22 0.17
C SER A 187 8.87 -24.94 -0.27
N ILE A 188 8.00 -24.36 0.56
CA ILE A 188 7.35 -23.09 0.24
C ILE A 188 8.26 -21.92 0.62
N ASN A 189 8.30 -20.90 -0.24
CA ASN A 189 9.07 -19.69 0.05
C ASN A 189 8.26 -18.72 0.91
N PRO A 190 8.74 -18.31 2.11
CA PRO A 190 7.99 -17.43 3.01
C PRO A 190 7.61 -16.08 2.40
N PHE A 191 8.51 -15.46 1.63
CA PHE A 191 8.25 -14.18 0.98
C PHE A 191 7.18 -14.31 -0.12
N VAL A 192 7.27 -15.35 -0.94
CA VAL A 192 6.27 -15.61 -1.99
C VAL A 192 4.91 -15.92 -1.38
N THR A 193 4.86 -16.71 -0.29
CA THR A 193 3.61 -16.99 0.42
C THR A 193 2.97 -15.70 0.94
N ALA A 194 3.72 -14.87 1.64
CA ALA A 194 3.25 -13.58 2.17
C ALA A 194 2.75 -12.66 1.05
N THR A 195 3.52 -12.52 -0.02
CA THR A 195 3.16 -11.70 -1.19
C THR A 195 1.88 -12.21 -1.86
N SER A 196 1.71 -13.54 -1.96
CA SER A 196 0.50 -14.14 -2.52
C SER A 196 -0.74 -13.82 -1.67
N MET A 197 -0.59 -13.78 -0.34
CA MET A 197 -1.70 -13.44 0.56
C MET A 197 -2.13 -11.98 0.38
N ILE A 198 -1.19 -11.06 0.28
CA ILE A 198 -1.49 -9.65 0.00
C ILE A 198 -2.14 -9.50 -1.39
N ALA A 199 -1.64 -10.20 -2.40
CA ALA A 199 -2.21 -10.17 -3.75
C ALA A 199 -3.67 -10.65 -3.78
N ILE A 200 -4.03 -11.65 -2.97
CA ILE A 200 -5.42 -12.11 -2.82
C ILE A 200 -6.30 -10.96 -2.28
N ILE A 201 -5.88 -10.29 -1.21
CA ILE A 201 -6.64 -9.19 -0.62
C ILE A 201 -6.79 -8.05 -1.62
N GLU A 202 -5.68 -7.57 -2.19
CA GLU A 202 -5.67 -6.47 -3.16
C GLU A 202 -6.49 -6.78 -4.42
N ARG A 203 -6.59 -8.05 -4.79
CA ARG A 203 -7.42 -8.46 -5.95
C ARG A 203 -8.90 -8.54 -5.61
N LEU A 204 -9.27 -8.99 -4.41
CA LEU A 204 -10.68 -9.21 -4.06
C LEU A 204 -11.39 -7.92 -3.62
N LEU A 205 -10.72 -7.03 -2.89
CA LEU A 205 -11.34 -5.79 -2.37
C LEU A 205 -11.95 -4.89 -3.45
N PRO A 206 -11.30 -4.61 -4.60
CA PRO A 206 -11.90 -3.83 -5.68
C PRO A 206 -13.19 -4.43 -6.25
N TYR A 207 -13.33 -5.75 -6.19
CA TYR A 207 -14.45 -6.50 -6.78
C TYR A 207 -15.49 -6.96 -5.78
N ARG A 208 -15.39 -6.55 -4.50
CA ARG A 208 -16.28 -7.01 -3.43
C ARG A 208 -17.78 -6.80 -3.74
N ASN A 209 -18.14 -5.67 -4.36
CA ASN A 209 -19.51 -5.39 -4.74
C ASN A 209 -20.01 -6.29 -5.89
N GLU A 210 -19.12 -6.68 -6.79
CA GLU A 210 -19.42 -7.63 -7.86
C GLU A 210 -19.56 -9.04 -7.31
N ILE A 211 -18.70 -9.43 -6.40
CA ILE A 211 -18.74 -10.70 -5.68
C ILE A 211 -20.05 -10.79 -4.88
N ALA A 212 -20.44 -9.72 -4.19
CA ALA A 212 -21.68 -9.66 -3.43
C ALA A 212 -22.92 -9.84 -4.32
N ARG A 213 -22.94 -9.25 -5.53
CA ARG A 213 -24.01 -9.46 -6.51
C ARG A 213 -24.11 -10.92 -7.00
N ARG A 214 -23.05 -11.71 -6.88
CA ARG A 214 -23.04 -13.15 -7.19
C ARG A 214 -23.39 -14.05 -6.00
N GLY A 215 -23.82 -13.46 -4.88
CA GLY A 215 -24.34 -14.19 -3.72
C GLY A 215 -23.37 -14.38 -2.56
N ALA A 216 -22.11 -13.93 -2.65
CA ALA A 216 -21.19 -13.97 -1.54
C ALA A 216 -21.15 -12.63 -0.79
N THR A 217 -21.62 -12.61 0.46
CA THR A 217 -21.65 -11.40 1.28
C THR A 217 -20.22 -10.89 1.60
N ASN A 218 -20.10 -9.60 1.94
CA ASN A 218 -18.82 -9.04 2.40
C ASN A 218 -18.29 -9.76 3.65
N ALA A 219 -19.18 -10.19 4.56
CA ALA A 219 -18.82 -10.99 5.72
C ALA A 219 -18.23 -12.35 5.29
N ALA A 220 -18.88 -13.07 4.38
CA ALA A 220 -18.37 -14.35 3.88
C ALA A 220 -17.01 -14.18 3.16
N MET A 221 -16.82 -13.10 2.41
CA MET A 221 -15.54 -12.79 1.78
C MET A 221 -14.45 -12.53 2.83
N ARG A 222 -14.76 -11.69 3.83
CA ARG A 222 -13.87 -11.38 4.96
C ARG A 222 -13.43 -12.66 5.68
N ASP A 223 -14.37 -13.52 6.06
CA ASP A 223 -14.10 -14.76 6.79
C ASP A 223 -13.30 -15.76 5.95
N THR A 224 -13.60 -15.86 4.66
CA THR A 224 -12.83 -16.70 3.72
C THR A 224 -11.39 -16.22 3.63
N ILE A 225 -11.16 -14.92 3.45
CA ILE A 225 -9.80 -14.36 3.40
C ILE A 225 -9.07 -14.61 4.73
N ALA A 226 -9.72 -14.41 5.88
CA ALA A 226 -9.14 -14.66 7.18
C ALA A 226 -8.68 -16.12 7.36
N VAL A 227 -9.51 -17.08 6.95
CA VAL A 227 -9.17 -18.51 6.99
C VAL A 227 -7.99 -18.82 6.06
N LEU A 228 -7.99 -18.29 4.83
CA LEU A 228 -6.89 -18.51 3.88
C LEU A 228 -5.58 -17.95 4.41
N LEU A 229 -5.59 -16.72 4.94
CA LEU A 229 -4.43 -16.09 5.58
C LEU A 229 -3.92 -16.91 6.76
N HIS A 230 -4.81 -17.22 7.70
CA HIS A 230 -4.45 -17.96 8.91
C HIS A 230 -3.77 -19.30 8.56
N ARG A 231 -4.41 -20.10 7.73
CA ARG A 231 -3.88 -21.42 7.32
C ARG A 231 -2.56 -21.32 6.54
N SER A 232 -2.47 -20.35 5.62
CA SER A 232 -1.28 -20.21 4.76
C SER A 232 -0.07 -19.67 5.51
N LEU A 233 -0.29 -18.88 6.58
CA LEU A 233 0.80 -18.25 7.33
C LEU A 233 1.21 -19.05 8.57
N THR A 234 0.30 -19.83 9.14
CA THR A 234 0.55 -20.56 10.41
C THR A 234 0.56 -22.09 10.27
N GLY A 235 -0.07 -22.63 9.23
CA GLY A 235 -0.25 -24.09 9.06
C GLY A 235 -1.32 -24.68 9.98
N LEU A 236 -2.20 -23.86 10.60
CA LEU A 236 -3.25 -24.28 11.55
C LEU A 236 -4.64 -24.17 10.96
#